data_ba01f8ea9ddbe6ef59bb5e66ff7ee6b9
#
_entry.id   ba01f8ea9ddbe6ef59bb5e66ff7ee6b9
#
_cell.length_a   1.000
_cell.length_b   1.000
_cell.length_c   1.000
_cell.angle_alpha   90.00
_cell.angle_beta   90.00
_cell.angle_gamma   90.00
#
_symmetry.space_group_name_H-M   'P 1'
#
loop_
_entity.id
_entity.type
_entity.pdbx_description
1 polymer ?
#
loop_
_entity_poly.entity_id
_entity_poly.type
_entity_poly.pdbx_seq_one_letter_code
_entity_poly.pdbx_strand_id
1 'polypeptide(L)'
;MRPGIRALDAGLVVWTLAWLIAAGITYSSLKQLEDGGTAVISAGDGLRETSEGLSRAGRGLHETAAALEIVGDLPFVSGNPGAAVERTADDLDEFAVRVRQTGRDARLTGAQARDSAATLAIVLGLAVALAPTLPALFLYLLLRPLVARQLKRR
;
A
#
# COMPACT_ATOMS: atom_id res chain seq x y z
N MET A 1 -26.26 33.47 31.79
CA MET A 1 -25.52 32.21 31.68
C MET A 1 -24.32 32.30 32.62
N ARG A 2 -24.13 31.32 33.53
CA ARG A 2 -23.11 31.36 34.58
C ARG A 2 -21.72 30.98 34.06
N PRO A 3 -20.64 31.65 34.46
CA PRO A 3 -19.29 31.50 33.87
C PRO A 3 -18.73 30.07 33.96
N GLY A 4 -19.02 29.32 35.02
CA GLY A 4 -18.53 27.94 35.19
C GLY A 4 -19.11 26.92 34.21
N ILE A 5 -20.37 27.10 33.74
CA ILE A 5 -20.98 26.21 32.72
C ILE A 5 -20.39 26.49 31.35
N ARG A 6 -20.11 27.75 31.04
CA ARG A 6 -19.43 28.14 29.77
C ARG A 6 -18.00 27.59 29.68
N ALA A 7 -17.29 27.53 30.80
CA ALA A 7 -15.92 26.96 30.83
C ALA A 7 -15.94 25.46 30.57
N LEU A 8 -16.92 24.72 31.13
CA LEU A 8 -17.10 23.27 30.87
C LEU A 8 -17.50 22.99 29.43
N ASP A 9 -18.42 23.79 28.86
CA ASP A 9 -18.85 23.67 27.47
C ASP A 9 -17.68 23.97 26.52
N ALA A 10 -16.88 25.01 26.78
CA ALA A 10 -15.70 25.36 26.02
C ALA A 10 -14.62 24.24 26.11
N GLY A 11 -14.40 23.70 27.29
CA GLY A 11 -13.46 22.59 27.50
C GLY A 11 -13.83 21.34 26.70
N LEU A 12 -15.11 20.99 26.67
CA LEU A 12 -15.61 19.84 25.86
C LEU A 12 -15.43 20.08 24.37
N VAL A 13 -15.71 21.30 23.89
CA VAL A 13 -15.53 21.64 22.47
C VAL A 13 -14.05 21.56 22.07
N VAL A 14 -13.15 22.11 22.87
CA VAL A 14 -11.70 22.03 22.59
C VAL A 14 -11.21 20.59 22.60
N TRP A 15 -11.68 19.78 23.58
CA TRP A 15 -11.36 18.36 23.66
C TRP A 15 -11.81 17.58 22.42
N THR A 16 -13.07 17.74 22.02
CA THR A 16 -13.61 17.07 20.83
C THR A 16 -12.91 17.49 19.55
N LEU A 17 -12.59 18.78 19.39
CA LEU A 17 -11.83 19.29 18.25
C LEU A 17 -10.41 18.68 18.19
N ALA A 18 -9.71 18.61 19.32
CA ALA A 18 -8.37 18.02 19.37
C ALA A 18 -8.37 16.56 18.91
N TRP A 19 -9.36 15.78 19.34
CA TRP A 19 -9.48 14.37 18.93
C TRP A 19 -9.96 14.18 17.50
N LEU A 20 -10.79 15.07 16.98
CA LEU A 20 -11.15 15.07 15.55
C LEU A 20 -9.93 15.37 14.66
N ILE A 21 -9.08 16.28 15.07
CA ILE A 21 -7.81 16.56 14.36
C ILE A 21 -6.90 15.34 14.42
N ALA A 22 -6.75 14.70 15.58
CA ALA A 22 -5.96 13.48 15.72
C ALA A 22 -6.48 12.34 14.83
N ALA A 23 -7.81 12.14 14.77
CA ALA A 23 -8.43 11.18 13.88
C ALA A 23 -8.18 11.49 12.41
N GLY A 24 -8.24 12.76 12.01
CA GLY A 24 -7.93 13.21 10.66
C GLY A 24 -6.46 12.94 10.26
N ILE A 25 -5.52 13.19 11.16
CA ILE A 25 -4.09 12.89 10.94
C ILE A 25 -3.89 11.38 10.79
N THR A 26 -4.49 10.57 11.66
CA THR A 26 -4.41 9.10 11.59
C THR A 26 -4.96 8.59 10.26
N TYR A 27 -6.12 9.10 9.84
CA TYR A 27 -6.74 8.75 8.57
C TYR A 27 -5.86 9.11 7.37
N SER A 28 -5.28 10.32 7.36
CA SER A 28 -4.42 10.76 6.25
C SER A 28 -3.12 9.93 6.16
N SER A 29 -2.52 9.55 7.29
CA SER A 29 -1.33 8.70 7.32
C SER A 29 -1.62 7.29 6.78
N LEU A 30 -2.78 6.72 7.11
CA LEU A 30 -3.19 5.42 6.61
C LEU A 30 -3.57 5.44 5.12
N LYS A 31 -4.09 6.58 4.63
CA LYS A 31 -4.33 6.77 3.20
C LYS A 31 -3.02 6.77 2.40
N GLN A 32 -1.93 7.30 2.94
CA GLN A 32 -0.61 7.21 2.29
C GLN A 32 -0.14 5.75 2.14
N LEU A 33 -0.51 4.85 3.06
CA LEU A 33 -0.24 3.41 2.93
C LEU A 33 -1.09 2.76 1.83
N GLU A 34 -2.32 3.20 1.65
CA GLU A 34 -3.18 2.76 0.54
C GLU A 34 -2.57 3.17 -0.82
N ASP A 35 -2.09 4.42 -0.91
CA ASP A 35 -1.41 4.94 -2.10
C ASP A 35 -0.10 4.16 -2.37
N GLY A 36 0.65 3.81 -1.30
CA GLY A 36 1.82 2.95 -1.37
C GLY A 36 1.48 1.55 -1.92
N GLY A 37 0.38 0.94 -1.47
CA GLY A 37 -0.12 -0.33 -2.00
C GLY A 37 -0.43 -0.25 -3.50
N THR A 38 -1.02 0.85 -3.94
CA THR A 38 -1.31 1.11 -5.36
C THR A 38 -0.02 1.24 -6.19
N ALA A 39 1.00 1.91 -5.65
CA ALA A 39 2.31 2.03 -6.29
C ALA A 39 2.98 0.65 -6.46
N VAL A 40 2.88 -0.24 -5.47
CA VAL A 40 3.39 -1.62 -5.55
C VAL A 40 2.65 -2.43 -6.62
N ILE A 41 1.34 -2.28 -6.75
CA ILE A 41 0.56 -2.91 -7.82
C ILE A 41 1.05 -2.43 -9.19
N SER A 42 1.22 -1.13 -9.38
CA SER A 42 1.74 -0.55 -10.63
C SER A 42 3.14 -1.03 -10.97
N ALA A 43 4.02 -1.16 -9.96
CA ALA A 43 5.34 -1.76 -10.15
C ALA A 43 5.24 -3.22 -10.59
N GLY A 44 4.32 -3.99 -10.02
CA GLY A 44 4.03 -5.37 -10.43
C GLY A 44 3.54 -5.48 -11.88
N ASP A 45 2.74 -4.52 -12.35
CA ASP A 45 2.33 -4.44 -13.76
C ASP A 45 3.50 -4.12 -14.69
N GLY A 46 4.39 -3.20 -14.30
CA GLY A 46 5.62 -2.91 -15.04
C GLY A 46 6.56 -4.11 -15.13
N LEU A 47 6.69 -4.89 -14.05
CA LEU A 47 7.46 -6.14 -14.07
C LEU A 47 6.85 -7.18 -15.02
N ARG A 48 5.53 -7.27 -15.09
CA ARG A 48 4.85 -8.14 -16.05
C ARG A 48 5.18 -7.74 -17.49
N GLU A 49 5.07 -6.45 -17.82
CA GLU A 49 5.40 -5.93 -19.15
C GLU A 49 6.86 -6.20 -19.51
N THR A 50 7.77 -5.99 -18.55
CA THR A 50 9.20 -6.33 -18.70
C THR A 50 9.39 -7.81 -18.99
N SER A 51 8.69 -8.71 -18.28
CA SER A 51 8.78 -10.15 -18.50
C SER A 51 8.30 -10.55 -19.89
N GLU A 52 7.26 -9.91 -20.41
CA GLU A 52 6.76 -10.14 -21.77
C GLU A 52 7.75 -9.63 -22.84
N GLY A 53 8.46 -8.54 -22.56
CA GLY A 53 9.57 -8.05 -23.37
C GLY A 53 10.75 -9.04 -23.41
N LEU A 54 11.15 -9.55 -22.25
CA LEU A 54 12.22 -10.55 -22.12
C LEU A 54 11.88 -11.85 -22.86
N SER A 55 10.65 -12.36 -22.71
CA SER A 55 10.22 -13.56 -23.44
C SER A 55 10.17 -13.36 -24.96
N ARG A 56 9.89 -12.13 -25.43
CA ARG A 56 10.00 -11.81 -26.87
C ARG A 56 11.45 -11.78 -27.35
N ALA A 57 12.34 -11.21 -26.54
CA ALA A 57 13.77 -11.20 -26.84
C ALA A 57 14.37 -12.62 -26.83
N GLY A 58 14.00 -13.47 -25.85
CA GLY A 58 14.39 -14.88 -25.81
C GLY A 58 14.00 -15.61 -27.08
N ARG A 59 12.76 -15.48 -27.55
CA ARG A 59 12.29 -16.09 -28.81
C ARG A 59 13.10 -15.59 -30.02
N GLY A 60 13.41 -14.31 -30.11
CA GLY A 60 14.26 -13.77 -31.18
C GLY A 60 15.67 -14.32 -31.14
N LEU A 61 16.20 -14.62 -29.95
CA LEU A 61 17.50 -15.29 -29.80
C LEU A 61 17.43 -16.76 -30.20
N HIS A 62 16.37 -17.50 -29.89
CA HIS A 62 16.18 -18.88 -30.36
C HIS A 62 16.14 -18.96 -31.89
N GLU A 63 15.42 -18.02 -32.54
CA GLU A 63 15.40 -17.92 -33.99
C GLU A 63 16.80 -17.61 -34.58
N THR A 64 17.56 -16.75 -33.91
CA THR A 64 18.94 -16.41 -34.28
C THR A 64 19.86 -17.60 -34.07
N ALA A 65 19.73 -18.35 -32.97
CA ALA A 65 20.51 -19.56 -32.70
C ALA A 65 20.29 -20.61 -33.77
N ALA A 66 19.03 -20.86 -34.15
CA ALA A 66 18.70 -21.78 -35.23
C ALA A 66 19.31 -21.39 -36.58
N ALA A 67 19.33 -20.05 -36.90
CA ALA A 67 19.99 -19.56 -38.09
C ALA A 67 21.53 -19.74 -38.04
N LEU A 68 22.12 -19.55 -36.86
CA LEU A 68 23.56 -19.72 -36.65
C LEU A 68 24.01 -21.19 -36.65
N GLU A 69 23.14 -22.09 -36.28
CA GLU A 69 23.40 -23.54 -36.36
C GLU A 69 23.63 -23.97 -37.80
N ILE A 70 22.82 -23.46 -38.74
CA ILE A 70 22.97 -23.68 -40.16
C ILE A 70 24.35 -23.17 -40.66
N VAL A 71 24.82 -22.05 -40.11
CA VAL A 71 26.12 -21.47 -40.47
C VAL A 71 27.27 -22.27 -39.81
N GLY A 72 27.03 -22.80 -38.63
CA GLY A 72 28.00 -23.63 -37.87
C GLY A 72 28.35 -24.94 -38.57
N ASP A 73 27.45 -25.48 -39.40
CA ASP A 73 27.65 -26.66 -40.21
C ASP A 73 28.59 -26.47 -41.41
N LEU A 74 28.99 -25.22 -41.66
CA LEU A 74 29.90 -24.90 -42.76
C LEU A 74 31.34 -25.33 -42.37
N PRO A 75 32.10 -25.97 -43.33
CA PRO A 75 33.38 -26.58 -43.05
C PRO A 75 34.52 -25.60 -42.66
N PHE A 76 34.23 -24.31 -42.63
CA PHE A 76 35.21 -23.24 -42.33
C PHE A 76 34.93 -22.58 -40.96
N VAL A 77 33.87 -22.95 -40.28
CA VAL A 77 33.48 -22.36 -38.99
C VAL A 77 33.92 -23.34 -37.88
N SER A 78 34.88 -22.92 -37.08
CA SER A 78 35.28 -23.69 -35.89
C SER A 78 34.49 -23.23 -34.67
N GLY A 79 33.65 -24.10 -34.14
CA GLY A 79 32.79 -23.84 -32.97
C GLY A 79 31.33 -23.86 -33.33
N ASN A 80 30.44 -23.97 -32.30
CA ASN A 80 29.00 -23.88 -32.46
C ASN A 80 28.50 -22.54 -31.87
N PRO A 81 28.47 -21.48 -32.67
CA PRO A 81 27.99 -20.16 -32.20
C PRO A 81 26.50 -20.19 -31.84
N GLY A 82 25.73 -21.07 -32.48
CA GLY A 82 24.30 -21.26 -32.17
C GLY A 82 24.08 -21.70 -30.73
N ALA A 83 24.89 -22.66 -30.22
CA ALA A 83 24.75 -23.16 -28.86
C ALA A 83 25.04 -22.10 -27.76
N ALA A 84 25.84 -21.08 -28.03
CA ALA A 84 26.07 -19.99 -27.10
C ALA A 84 24.86 -19.03 -27.05
N VAL A 85 24.26 -18.76 -28.20
CA VAL A 85 23.07 -17.92 -28.32
C VAL A 85 21.86 -18.65 -27.73
N GLU A 86 21.75 -19.97 -27.93
CA GLU A 86 20.69 -20.81 -27.36
C GLU A 86 20.70 -20.75 -25.83
N ARG A 87 21.86 -20.91 -25.18
CA ARG A 87 21.96 -20.78 -23.71
C ARG A 87 21.53 -19.39 -23.22
N THR A 88 21.90 -18.35 -23.96
CA THR A 88 21.48 -16.98 -23.60
C THR A 88 19.97 -16.80 -23.73
N ALA A 89 19.36 -17.45 -24.72
CA ALA A 89 17.91 -17.44 -24.89
C ALA A 89 17.20 -18.17 -23.73
N ASP A 90 17.70 -19.36 -23.33
CA ASP A 90 17.21 -20.13 -22.19
C ASP A 90 17.32 -19.33 -20.88
N ASP A 91 18.47 -18.67 -20.64
CA ASP A 91 18.69 -17.84 -19.46
C ASP A 91 17.71 -16.66 -19.43
N LEU A 92 17.42 -16.05 -20.58
CA LEU A 92 16.43 -14.97 -20.69
C LEU A 92 15.01 -15.45 -20.42
N ASP A 93 14.64 -16.61 -20.91
CA ASP A 93 13.32 -17.19 -20.65
C ASP A 93 13.15 -17.56 -19.18
N GLU A 94 14.16 -18.14 -18.52
CA GLU A 94 14.14 -18.39 -17.08
C GLU A 94 14.02 -17.08 -16.29
N PHE A 95 14.79 -16.05 -16.69
CA PHE A 95 14.72 -14.75 -16.05
C PHE A 95 13.34 -14.09 -16.24
N ALA A 96 12.75 -14.19 -17.43
CA ALA A 96 11.40 -13.70 -17.71
C ALA A 96 10.37 -14.36 -16.79
N VAL A 97 10.47 -15.66 -16.56
CA VAL A 97 9.59 -16.40 -15.62
C VAL A 97 9.73 -15.86 -14.19
N ARG A 98 10.96 -15.67 -13.72
CA ARG A 98 11.24 -15.12 -12.38
C ARG A 98 10.68 -13.70 -12.22
N VAL A 99 10.90 -12.83 -13.20
CA VAL A 99 10.38 -11.45 -13.21
C VAL A 99 8.84 -11.45 -13.18
N ARG A 100 8.21 -12.36 -13.93
CA ARG A 100 6.74 -12.52 -13.93
C ARG A 100 6.21 -12.97 -12.57
N GLN A 101 6.89 -13.90 -11.90
CA GLN A 101 6.52 -14.35 -10.56
C GLN A 101 6.64 -13.19 -9.56
N THR A 102 7.78 -12.49 -9.55
CA THR A 102 7.98 -11.31 -8.69
C THR A 102 6.92 -10.24 -8.92
N GLY A 103 6.56 -9.97 -10.18
CA GLY A 103 5.49 -9.04 -10.53
C GLY A 103 4.12 -9.48 -10.00
N ARG A 104 3.82 -10.77 -10.06
CA ARG A 104 2.58 -11.34 -9.51
C ARG A 104 2.54 -11.21 -7.99
N ASP A 105 3.63 -11.55 -7.31
CA ASP A 105 3.73 -11.46 -5.85
C ASP A 105 3.65 -10.01 -5.37
N ALA A 106 4.28 -9.07 -6.08
CA ALA A 106 4.16 -7.65 -5.82
C ALA A 106 2.71 -7.16 -5.91
N ARG A 107 1.97 -7.56 -6.95
CA ARG A 107 0.54 -7.22 -7.10
C ARG A 107 -0.31 -7.76 -5.96
N LEU A 108 -0.12 -9.03 -5.58
CA LEU A 108 -0.86 -9.64 -4.47
C LEU A 108 -0.56 -8.93 -3.15
N THR A 109 0.72 -8.69 -2.88
CA THR A 109 1.14 -7.97 -1.65
C THR A 109 0.61 -6.54 -1.63
N GLY A 110 0.68 -5.83 -2.77
CA GLY A 110 0.15 -4.47 -2.90
C GLY A 110 -1.37 -4.41 -2.69
N ALA A 111 -2.12 -5.35 -3.27
CA ALA A 111 -3.57 -5.44 -3.09
C ALA A 111 -3.92 -5.72 -1.62
N GLN A 112 -3.24 -6.67 -0.99
CA GLN A 112 -3.47 -7.00 0.42
C GLN A 112 -3.11 -5.83 1.34
N ALA A 113 -2.02 -5.12 1.08
CA ALA A 113 -1.62 -3.93 1.83
C ALA A 113 -2.67 -2.82 1.70
N ARG A 114 -3.18 -2.58 0.49
CA ARG A 114 -4.23 -1.60 0.22
C ARG A 114 -5.53 -1.92 0.97
N ASP A 115 -6.02 -3.16 0.89
CA ASP A 115 -7.26 -3.58 1.52
C ASP A 115 -7.15 -3.53 3.06
N SER A 116 -6.00 -3.94 3.60
CA SER A 116 -5.71 -3.86 5.02
C SER A 116 -5.61 -2.41 5.50
N ALA A 117 -4.94 -1.53 4.74
CA ALA A 117 -4.81 -0.11 5.07
C ALA A 117 -6.17 0.59 5.09
N ALA A 118 -7.03 0.35 4.11
CA ALA A 118 -8.38 0.92 4.04
C ALA A 118 -9.23 0.51 5.25
N THR A 119 -9.21 -0.76 5.61
CA THR A 119 -9.95 -1.29 6.77
C THR A 119 -9.41 -0.70 8.08
N LEU A 120 -8.08 -0.67 8.26
CA LEU A 120 -7.43 -0.11 9.44
C LEU A 120 -7.67 1.40 9.56
N ALA A 121 -7.71 2.14 8.44
CA ALA A 121 -7.99 3.57 8.45
C ALA A 121 -9.38 3.87 9.04
N ILE A 122 -10.39 3.11 8.65
CA ILE A 122 -11.75 3.28 9.16
C ILE A 122 -11.83 2.88 10.64
N VAL A 123 -11.32 1.72 11.00
CA VAL A 123 -11.39 1.19 12.36
C VAL A 123 -10.60 2.06 13.35
N LEU A 124 -9.36 2.40 13.02
CA LEU A 124 -8.51 3.25 13.87
C LEU A 124 -9.03 4.69 13.91
N GLY A 125 -9.48 5.25 12.80
CA GLY A 125 -10.07 6.59 12.76
C GLY A 125 -11.30 6.68 13.66
N LEU A 126 -12.20 5.69 13.59
CA LEU A 126 -13.36 5.59 14.49
C LEU A 126 -12.94 5.37 15.95
N ALA A 127 -12.00 4.50 16.23
CA ALA A 127 -11.52 4.24 17.58
C ALA A 127 -10.89 5.48 18.21
N VAL A 128 -10.04 6.20 17.46
CA VAL A 128 -9.41 7.45 17.93
C VAL A 128 -10.46 8.55 18.16
N ALA A 129 -11.49 8.63 17.35
CA ALA A 129 -12.57 9.61 17.53
C ALA A 129 -13.50 9.25 18.71
N LEU A 130 -13.91 8.00 18.85
CA LEU A 130 -14.96 7.59 19.80
C LEU A 130 -14.42 7.27 21.19
N ALA A 131 -13.27 6.61 21.29
CA ALA A 131 -12.73 6.17 22.59
C ALA A 131 -12.56 7.29 23.62
N PRO A 132 -12.03 8.48 23.28
CA PRO A 132 -11.90 9.57 24.24
C PRO A 132 -13.16 10.46 24.32
N THR A 133 -13.98 10.53 23.25
CA THR A 133 -15.16 11.41 23.23
C THR A 133 -16.32 10.83 24.04
N LEU A 134 -16.54 9.53 24.01
CA LEU A 134 -17.61 8.87 24.77
C LEU A 134 -17.43 9.03 26.29
N PRO A 135 -16.26 8.73 26.90
CA PRO A 135 -16.05 8.99 28.33
C PRO A 135 -16.14 10.46 28.72
N ALA A 136 -15.63 11.36 27.87
CA ALA A 136 -15.70 12.80 28.11
C ALA A 136 -17.16 13.30 28.13
N LEU A 137 -17.96 12.82 27.20
CA LEU A 137 -19.40 13.15 27.11
C LEU A 137 -20.17 12.60 28.32
N PHE A 138 -19.86 11.38 28.74
CA PHE A 138 -20.44 10.75 29.92
C PHE A 138 -20.10 11.53 31.19
N LEU A 139 -18.83 11.90 31.37
CA LEU A 139 -18.37 12.71 32.49
C LEU A 139 -19.03 14.11 32.49
N TYR A 140 -19.17 14.72 31.34
CA TYR A 140 -19.85 15.99 31.17
C TYR A 140 -21.33 15.90 31.60
N LEU A 141 -22.05 14.86 31.17
CA LEU A 141 -23.43 14.65 31.54
C LEU A 141 -23.62 14.43 33.06
N LEU A 142 -22.67 13.76 33.73
CA LEU A 142 -22.66 13.57 35.19
C LEU A 142 -22.33 14.87 35.95
N LEU A 143 -21.32 15.62 35.47
CA LEU A 143 -20.86 16.83 36.20
C LEU A 143 -21.78 18.03 36.00
N ARG A 144 -22.43 18.15 34.87
CA ARG A 144 -23.32 19.26 34.54
C ARG A 144 -24.41 19.53 35.59
N PRO A 145 -25.20 18.52 36.07
CA PRO A 145 -26.20 18.76 37.11
C PRO A 145 -25.60 19.04 38.47
N LEU A 146 -24.42 18.48 38.79
CA LEU A 146 -23.73 18.71 40.08
C LEU A 146 -23.23 20.16 40.16
N VAL A 147 -22.59 20.67 39.12
CA VAL A 147 -22.14 22.06 39.02
C VAL A 147 -23.32 23.04 39.05
N ALA A 148 -24.41 22.69 38.39
CA ALA A 148 -25.62 23.51 38.38
C ALA A 148 -26.27 23.59 39.79
N ARG A 149 -26.22 22.49 40.58
CA ARG A 149 -26.73 22.47 41.96
C ARG A 149 -25.85 23.25 42.92
N GLN A 150 -24.53 23.13 42.83
CA GLN A 150 -23.60 23.90 43.67
C GLN A 150 -23.70 25.42 43.43
N LEU A 151 -23.88 25.82 42.17
CA LEU A 151 -24.04 27.23 41.81
C LEU A 151 -25.38 27.84 42.22
N LYS A 152 -26.39 27.00 42.57
CA LYS A 152 -27.67 27.46 43.16
C LYS A 152 -27.59 27.67 44.66
N ARG A 153 -26.61 27.05 45.33
CA ARG A 153 -26.45 27.13 46.80
C ARG A 153 -25.58 28.29 47.30
N ARG A 154 -24.89 28.94 46.36
CA ARG A 154 -24.16 30.21 46.58
C ARG A 154 -24.95 31.39 46.01
#